data_114a39c4ea796d4416e913c1539bc455
#
_entry.id   114a39c4ea796d4416e913c1539bc455
#
_cell.length_a   1.000
_cell.length_b   1.000
_cell.length_c   1.000
_cell.angle_alpha   90.00
_cell.angle_beta   90.00
_cell.angle_gamma   90.00
#
_symmetry.space_group_name_H-M   'P 1'
#
loop_
_entity.id
_entity.type
_entity.pdbx_description
1 polymer ?
#
loop_
_entity_poly.entity_id
_entity_poly.type
_entity_poly.pdbx_seq_one_letter_code
_entity_poly.pdbx_strand_id
1 'polypeptide(L)'
;DVDKSMLMKLVALHVIVITVSNALVAIPVEIMGVKLTWAAFTFPLVIIATDLTVRLLGKTIARQTIAAAYPLAIIGSIAVVLAEGAPGSVALRIGFASATAYAIGTMLDVYVFQYIRESERFGKNWYLAPAVSTVAANIIDTYTFFAVAFNNSADEYMAANWIEIAGSQTVLKIVVGLVVFLPAYGILLNRLQKTYKLK
;
A
#
# COMPACT_ATOMS: atom_id res chain seq x y z
N ASP A 1 -5.94 1.79 -26.43
CA ASP A 1 -5.04 2.90 -26.06
C ASP A 1 -5.35 3.38 -24.65
N VAL A 2 -4.32 3.43 -23.82
CA VAL A 2 -4.42 3.92 -22.45
C VAL A 2 -4.42 5.45 -22.48
N ASP A 3 -5.40 6.06 -21.81
CA ASP A 3 -5.42 7.50 -21.62
C ASP A 3 -4.23 7.93 -20.76
N LYS A 4 -3.32 8.72 -21.34
CA LYS A 4 -2.14 9.24 -20.64
C LYS A 4 -2.51 10.07 -19.41
N SER A 5 -3.60 10.82 -19.48
CA SER A 5 -4.10 11.60 -18.35
C SER A 5 -4.52 10.72 -17.18
N MET A 6 -5.20 9.62 -17.45
CA MET A 6 -5.59 8.64 -16.43
C MET A 6 -4.34 7.97 -15.83
N LEU A 7 -3.38 7.56 -16.67
CA LEU A 7 -2.13 6.95 -16.22
C LEU A 7 -1.35 7.89 -15.29
N MET A 8 -1.21 9.15 -15.65
CA MET A 8 -0.52 10.15 -14.83
C MET A 8 -1.23 10.38 -13.49
N LYS A 9 -2.56 10.41 -13.49
CA LYS A 9 -3.35 10.54 -12.25
C LYS A 9 -3.16 9.34 -11.32
N LEU A 10 -3.10 8.13 -11.89
CA LEU A 10 -2.87 6.91 -11.10
C LEU A 10 -1.44 6.86 -10.53
N VAL A 11 -0.44 7.24 -11.31
CA VAL A 11 0.95 7.37 -10.83
C VAL A 11 1.01 8.39 -9.69
N ALA A 12 0.42 9.56 -9.87
CA ALA A 12 0.38 10.61 -8.84
C ALA A 12 -0.33 10.12 -7.57
N LEU A 13 -1.43 9.39 -7.72
CA LEU A 13 -2.16 8.82 -6.58
C LEU A 13 -1.27 7.87 -5.77
N HIS A 14 -0.56 6.95 -6.44
CA HIS A 14 0.35 6.02 -5.77
C HIS A 14 1.48 6.76 -5.05
N VAL A 15 2.10 7.74 -5.70
CA VAL A 15 3.18 8.53 -5.10
C VAL A 15 2.70 9.30 -3.86
N ILE A 16 1.56 9.97 -3.95
CA ILE A 16 1.00 10.74 -2.83
C ILE A 16 0.66 9.83 -1.65
N VAL A 17 -0.02 8.73 -1.88
CA VAL A 17 -0.43 7.81 -0.81
C VAL A 17 0.79 7.21 -0.10
N ILE A 18 1.81 6.82 -0.84
CA ILE A 18 3.05 6.29 -0.27
C ILE A 18 3.79 7.36 0.55
N THR A 19 3.91 8.56 0.01
CA THR A 19 4.60 9.67 0.70
C THR A 19 3.91 10.02 2.02
N VAL A 20 2.59 10.12 2.03
CA VAL A 20 1.80 10.35 3.26
C VAL A 20 1.99 9.20 4.25
N SER A 21 1.93 7.96 3.78
CA SER A 21 2.11 6.78 4.63
C SER A 21 3.50 6.77 5.28
N ASN A 22 4.54 7.10 4.54
CA ASN A 22 5.90 7.15 5.06
C ASN A 22 6.16 8.34 6.01
N ALA A 23 5.43 9.43 5.83
CA ALA A 23 5.42 10.51 6.82
C ALA A 23 4.93 10.04 8.19
N LEU A 24 4.04 9.06 8.22
CA LEU A 24 3.36 8.59 9.42
C LEU A 24 3.97 7.30 10.01
N VAL A 25 4.79 6.56 9.25
CA VAL A 25 5.29 5.24 9.67
C VAL A 25 6.31 5.33 10.83
N ALA A 26 7.05 6.40 10.91
CA ALA A 26 8.05 6.61 11.96
C ALA A 26 7.45 7.23 13.25
N ILE A 27 6.15 7.48 13.26
CA ILE A 27 5.44 8.06 14.40
C ILE A 27 4.68 6.95 15.13
N PRO A 28 5.25 6.38 16.22
CA PRO A 28 4.57 5.33 16.96
C PRO A 28 3.37 5.88 17.73
N VAL A 29 2.38 5.03 17.91
CA VAL A 29 1.20 5.32 18.73
C VAL A 29 0.81 4.06 19.48
N GLU A 30 0.33 4.24 20.69
CA GLU A 30 -0.21 3.14 21.50
C GLU A 30 -1.68 3.43 21.79
N ILE A 31 -2.56 2.52 21.39
CA ILE A 31 -4.00 2.64 21.59
C ILE A 31 -4.46 1.39 22.35
N MET A 32 -4.97 1.59 23.58
CA MET A 32 -5.49 0.51 24.45
C MET A 32 -4.46 -0.62 24.65
N GLY A 33 -3.16 -0.27 24.79
CA GLY A 33 -2.08 -1.23 24.97
C GLY A 33 -1.56 -1.86 23.67
N VAL A 34 -2.13 -1.51 22.53
CA VAL A 34 -1.70 -2.01 21.22
C VAL A 34 -0.71 -1.05 20.59
N LYS A 35 0.47 -1.53 20.25
CA LYS A 35 1.54 -0.74 19.64
C LYS A 35 1.36 -0.72 18.12
N LEU A 36 1.30 0.49 17.57
CA LEU A 36 1.07 0.77 16.16
C LEU A 36 1.96 1.93 15.69
N THR A 37 1.86 2.27 14.40
CA THR A 37 2.24 3.57 13.87
C THR A 37 1.03 4.20 13.16
N TRP A 38 1.04 5.53 12.99
CA TRP A 38 -0.06 6.23 12.33
C TRP A 38 -0.27 5.78 10.88
N ALA A 39 0.75 5.26 10.24
CA ALA A 39 0.66 4.71 8.88
C ALA A 39 -0.32 3.54 8.76
N ALA A 40 -0.67 2.86 9.84
CA ALA A 40 -1.66 1.78 9.83
C ALA A 40 -3.00 2.18 9.21
N PHE A 41 -3.36 3.46 9.31
CA PHE A 41 -4.61 4.00 8.78
C PHE A 41 -4.53 4.45 7.32
N THR A 42 -3.34 4.61 6.76
CA THR A 42 -3.12 5.10 5.39
C THR A 42 -2.66 4.03 4.42
N PHE A 43 -1.91 3.03 4.84
CA PHE A 43 -1.42 1.96 3.97
C PHE A 43 -2.51 1.18 3.22
N PRO A 44 -3.70 0.91 3.77
CA PRO A 44 -4.78 0.28 3.01
C PRO A 44 -5.15 1.04 1.73
N LEU A 45 -4.92 2.36 1.69
CA LEU A 45 -5.16 3.17 0.49
C LEU A 45 -4.22 2.79 -0.66
N VAL A 46 -3.00 2.33 -0.38
CA VAL A 46 -2.06 1.85 -1.40
C VAL A 46 -2.63 0.61 -2.08
N ILE A 47 -3.17 -0.31 -1.31
CA ILE A 47 -3.76 -1.55 -1.83
C ILE A 47 -5.00 -1.23 -2.66
N ILE A 48 -5.86 -0.36 -2.17
CA ILE A 48 -7.06 0.08 -2.91
C ILE A 48 -6.66 0.78 -4.22
N ALA A 49 -5.63 1.63 -4.20
CA ALA A 49 -5.13 2.28 -5.41
C ALA A 49 -4.61 1.26 -6.43
N THR A 50 -3.93 0.21 -5.97
CA THR A 50 -3.45 -0.88 -6.83
C THR A 50 -4.62 -1.68 -7.42
N ASP A 51 -5.57 -2.08 -6.61
CA ASP A 51 -6.76 -2.80 -7.06
C ASP A 51 -7.54 -1.99 -8.09
N LEU A 52 -7.72 -0.71 -7.86
CA LEU A 52 -8.39 0.20 -8.78
C LEU A 52 -7.63 0.29 -10.11
N THR A 53 -6.31 0.41 -10.07
CA THR A 53 -5.47 0.46 -11.26
C THR A 53 -5.60 -0.82 -12.09
N VAL A 54 -5.59 -1.98 -11.45
CA VAL A 54 -5.78 -3.27 -12.14
C VAL A 54 -7.15 -3.33 -12.83
N ARG A 55 -8.20 -2.89 -12.15
CA ARG A 55 -9.56 -2.90 -12.73
C ARG A 55 -9.72 -1.93 -13.89
N LEU A 56 -9.09 -0.75 -13.80
CA LEU A 56 -9.21 0.27 -14.85
C LEU A 56 -8.33 -0.03 -16.06
N LEU A 57 -7.12 -0.54 -15.85
CA LEU A 57 -6.09 -0.63 -16.88
C LEU A 57 -5.61 -2.06 -17.18
N GLY A 58 -5.94 -3.01 -16.32
CA GLY A 58 -5.45 -4.38 -16.42
C GLY A 58 -4.06 -4.58 -15.78
N LYS A 59 -3.66 -5.82 -15.66
CA LYS A 59 -2.46 -6.27 -14.94
C LYS A 59 -1.16 -5.69 -15.52
N THR A 60 -1.02 -5.69 -16.85
CA THR A 60 0.21 -5.23 -17.52
C THR A 60 0.43 -3.74 -17.29
N ILE A 61 -0.60 -2.92 -17.49
CA ILE A 61 -0.51 -1.48 -17.29
C ILE A 61 -0.39 -1.13 -15.80
N ALA A 62 -1.03 -1.90 -14.92
CA ALA A 62 -0.87 -1.73 -13.48
C ALA A 62 0.60 -1.90 -13.06
N ARG A 63 1.30 -2.90 -13.58
CA ARG A 63 2.74 -3.10 -13.33
C ARG A 63 3.58 -1.92 -13.82
N GLN A 64 3.28 -1.40 -15.00
CA GLN A 64 3.98 -0.24 -15.55
C GLN A 64 3.74 1.01 -14.70
N THR A 65 2.51 1.20 -14.24
CA THR A 65 2.14 2.31 -13.36
C THR A 65 2.89 2.24 -12.02
N ILE A 66 2.94 1.07 -11.41
CA ILE A 66 3.70 0.84 -10.17
C ILE A 66 5.18 1.09 -10.39
N ALA A 67 5.76 0.55 -11.46
CA ALA A 67 7.16 0.74 -11.80
C ALA A 67 7.51 2.22 -12.02
N ALA A 68 6.63 2.97 -12.68
CA ALA A 68 6.81 4.41 -12.89
C ALA A 68 6.70 5.22 -11.59
N ALA A 69 5.88 4.78 -10.65
CA ALA A 69 5.72 5.45 -9.35
C ALA A 69 6.93 5.23 -8.41
N TYR A 70 7.69 4.17 -8.60
CA TYR A 70 8.78 3.77 -7.71
C TYR A 70 9.83 4.83 -7.43
N PRO A 71 10.53 5.36 -8.44
CA PRO A 71 11.61 6.32 -8.18
C PRO A 71 11.11 7.54 -7.40
N LEU A 72 9.94 8.02 -7.75
CA LEU A 72 9.30 9.16 -7.09
C LEU A 72 8.89 8.81 -5.65
N ALA A 73 8.38 7.61 -5.42
CA ALA A 73 8.00 7.14 -4.08
C ALA A 73 9.22 7.00 -3.16
N ILE A 74 10.34 6.47 -3.66
CA ILE A 74 11.59 6.36 -2.90
C ILE A 74 12.10 7.75 -2.51
N ILE A 75 12.24 8.64 -3.48
CA ILE A 75 12.73 10.00 -3.27
C ILE A 75 11.83 10.76 -2.30
N GLY A 76 10.52 10.71 -2.53
CA GLY A 76 9.54 11.37 -1.68
C GLY A 76 9.58 10.84 -0.25
N SER A 77 9.70 9.54 -0.06
CA SER A 77 9.76 8.91 1.25
C SER A 77 11.01 9.32 2.03
N ILE A 78 12.17 9.30 1.40
CA ILE A 78 13.41 9.73 2.04
C ILE A 78 13.34 11.22 2.41
N ALA A 79 12.87 12.06 1.49
CA ALA A 79 12.76 13.50 1.71
C ALA A 79 11.82 13.82 2.90
N VAL A 80 10.68 13.17 2.97
CA VAL A 80 9.70 13.38 4.05
C VAL A 80 10.24 12.94 5.39
N VAL A 81 10.85 11.76 5.48
CA VAL A 81 11.39 11.23 6.73
C VAL A 81 12.57 12.10 7.23
N LEU A 82 13.41 12.61 6.33
CA LEU A 82 14.44 13.58 6.69
C LEU A 82 13.85 14.90 7.19
N ALA A 83 12.78 15.37 6.56
CA ALA A 83 12.08 16.58 6.98
C ALA A 83 11.44 16.44 8.37
N GLU A 84 11.10 15.23 8.78
CA GLU A 84 10.61 14.91 10.13
C GLU A 84 11.72 14.90 11.19
N GLY A 85 12.97 15.08 10.78
CA GLY A 85 14.12 15.15 11.68
C GLY A 85 14.78 13.82 12.01
N ALA A 86 14.45 12.74 11.29
CA ALA A 86 15.09 11.44 11.48
C ALA A 86 16.56 11.46 11.06
N PRO A 87 17.45 10.64 11.72
CA PRO A 87 18.82 10.44 11.25
C PRO A 87 18.85 9.95 9.79
N GLY A 88 19.87 10.35 9.03
CA GLY A 88 20.01 9.98 7.63
C GLY A 88 19.98 8.47 7.37
N SER A 89 20.60 7.67 8.26
CA SER A 89 20.57 6.20 8.16
C SER A 89 19.17 5.62 8.33
N VAL A 90 18.37 6.19 9.23
CA VAL A 90 16.98 5.78 9.44
C VAL A 90 16.13 6.17 8.24
N ALA A 91 16.27 7.39 7.73
CA ALA A 91 15.54 7.87 6.56
C ALA A 91 15.81 7.01 5.31
N LEU A 92 17.09 6.70 5.04
CA LEU A 92 17.47 5.85 3.92
C LEU A 92 16.91 4.43 4.04
N ARG A 93 16.95 3.84 5.23
CA ARG A 93 16.37 2.51 5.47
C ARG A 93 14.86 2.50 5.29
N ILE A 94 14.15 3.50 5.77
CA ILE A 94 12.70 3.63 5.59
C ILE A 94 12.36 3.79 4.11
N GLY A 95 13.08 4.64 3.38
CA GLY A 95 12.89 4.80 1.94
C GLY A 95 13.13 3.51 1.17
N PHE A 96 14.21 2.81 1.45
CA PHE A 96 14.54 1.53 0.83
C PHE A 96 13.52 0.44 1.21
N ALA A 97 13.12 0.37 2.47
CA ALA A 97 12.12 -0.56 2.95
C ALA A 97 10.76 -0.32 2.28
N SER A 98 10.37 0.94 2.16
CA SER A 98 9.14 1.34 1.47
C SER A 98 9.14 0.90 0.01
N ALA A 99 10.23 1.11 -0.71
CA ALA A 99 10.36 0.68 -2.09
C ALA A 99 10.28 -0.84 -2.22
N THR A 100 11.01 -1.56 -1.39
CA THR A 100 11.05 -3.03 -1.41
C THR A 100 9.70 -3.63 -1.06
N ALA A 101 9.09 -3.18 0.02
CA ALA A 101 7.77 -3.65 0.45
C ALA A 101 6.69 -3.30 -0.58
N TYR A 102 6.73 -2.09 -1.11
CA TYR A 102 5.80 -1.66 -2.16
C TYR A 102 5.95 -2.52 -3.43
N ALA A 103 7.20 -2.84 -3.83
CA ALA A 103 7.45 -3.73 -4.96
C ALA A 103 6.81 -5.09 -4.75
N ILE A 104 7.16 -5.73 -3.65
CA ILE A 104 6.71 -7.09 -3.36
C ILE A 104 5.20 -7.09 -3.11
N GLY A 105 4.71 -6.20 -2.26
CA GLY A 105 3.30 -6.14 -1.87
C GLY A 105 2.38 -5.82 -3.03
N THR A 106 2.68 -4.78 -3.81
CA THR A 106 1.81 -4.36 -4.92
C THR A 106 1.88 -5.32 -6.10
N MET A 107 3.03 -5.89 -6.41
CA MET A 107 3.13 -6.93 -7.44
C MET A 107 2.34 -8.18 -7.05
N LEU A 108 2.44 -8.60 -5.79
CA LEU A 108 1.65 -9.70 -5.26
C LEU A 108 0.16 -9.38 -5.33
N ASP A 109 -0.24 -8.16 -4.92
CA ASP A 109 -1.62 -7.70 -4.99
C ASP A 109 -2.17 -7.73 -6.43
N VAL A 110 -1.40 -7.23 -7.40
CA VAL A 110 -1.79 -7.28 -8.82
C VAL A 110 -2.03 -8.72 -9.27
N TYR A 111 -1.13 -9.65 -8.92
CA TYR A 111 -1.29 -11.05 -9.31
C TYR A 111 -2.47 -11.73 -8.63
N VAL A 112 -2.59 -11.58 -7.32
CA VAL A 112 -3.69 -12.20 -6.56
C VAL A 112 -5.03 -11.63 -6.98
N PHE A 113 -5.11 -10.30 -7.11
CA PHE A 113 -6.34 -9.62 -7.55
C PHE A 113 -6.79 -10.13 -8.91
N GLN A 114 -5.88 -10.16 -9.89
CA GLN A 114 -6.21 -10.58 -11.25
C GLN A 114 -6.60 -12.05 -11.30
N TYR A 115 -5.90 -12.90 -10.56
CA TYR A 115 -6.21 -14.32 -10.47
C TYR A 115 -7.63 -14.55 -9.96
N ILE A 116 -8.03 -13.89 -8.88
CA ILE A 116 -9.37 -14.02 -8.31
C ILE A 116 -10.43 -13.43 -9.26
N ARG A 117 -10.15 -12.26 -9.82
CA ARG A 117 -11.09 -11.58 -10.73
C ARG A 117 -11.38 -12.40 -11.99
N GLU A 118 -10.38 -13.06 -12.56
CA GLU A 118 -10.51 -13.88 -13.77
C GLU A 118 -11.04 -15.28 -13.49
N SER A 119 -11.13 -15.70 -12.23
CA SER A 119 -11.63 -17.01 -11.85
C SER A 119 -13.12 -17.14 -12.17
N GLU A 120 -13.49 -18.22 -12.84
CA GLU A 120 -14.91 -18.54 -13.12
C GLU A 120 -15.71 -18.73 -11.83
N ARG A 121 -15.06 -19.26 -10.78
CA ARG A 121 -15.69 -19.54 -9.50
C ARG A 121 -15.88 -18.29 -8.65
N PHE A 122 -14.87 -17.40 -8.62
CA PHE A 122 -14.81 -16.28 -7.66
C PHE A 122 -14.95 -14.91 -8.33
N GLY A 123 -14.71 -14.79 -9.63
CA GLY A 123 -14.69 -13.52 -10.35
C GLY A 123 -16.02 -12.79 -10.45
N LYS A 124 -17.14 -13.48 -10.18
CA LYS A 124 -18.48 -12.89 -10.18
C LYS A 124 -18.71 -11.94 -9.00
N ASN A 125 -18.00 -12.17 -7.89
CA ASN A 125 -18.13 -11.37 -6.68
C ASN A 125 -17.06 -10.27 -6.71
N TRP A 126 -17.47 -9.03 -6.96
CA TRP A 126 -16.55 -7.89 -7.10
C TRP A 126 -15.66 -7.66 -5.86
N TYR A 127 -16.13 -8.06 -4.69
CA TYR A 127 -15.41 -7.84 -3.43
C TYR A 127 -14.33 -8.88 -3.14
N LEU A 128 -14.36 -10.06 -3.75
CA LEU A 128 -13.42 -11.14 -3.44
C LEU A 128 -11.99 -10.81 -3.87
N ALA A 129 -11.80 -10.28 -5.07
CA ALA A 129 -10.47 -9.92 -5.54
C ALA A 129 -9.79 -8.89 -4.64
N PRO A 130 -10.39 -7.71 -4.35
CA PRO A 130 -9.76 -6.75 -3.46
C PRO A 130 -9.66 -7.25 -2.01
N ALA A 131 -10.60 -8.06 -1.53
CA ALA A 131 -10.54 -8.58 -0.16
C ALA A 131 -9.38 -9.55 0.04
N VAL A 132 -9.24 -10.54 -0.83
CA VAL A 132 -8.16 -11.55 -0.72
C VAL A 132 -6.80 -10.92 -0.96
N SER A 133 -6.66 -10.06 -1.97
CA SER A 133 -5.39 -9.39 -2.25
C SER A 133 -5.00 -8.42 -1.12
N THR A 134 -5.95 -7.73 -0.52
CA THR A 134 -5.71 -6.86 0.64
C THR A 134 -5.13 -7.64 1.82
N VAL A 135 -5.70 -8.79 2.15
CA VAL A 135 -5.21 -9.63 3.24
C VAL A 135 -3.80 -10.13 2.95
N ALA A 136 -3.58 -10.77 1.80
CA ALA A 136 -2.29 -11.33 1.42
C ALA A 136 -1.20 -10.26 1.33
N ALA A 137 -1.48 -9.16 0.65
CA ALA A 137 -0.53 -8.08 0.46
C ALA A 137 -0.19 -7.38 1.78
N ASN A 138 -1.15 -7.15 2.66
CA ASN A 138 -0.90 -6.53 3.96
C ASN A 138 0.03 -7.35 4.85
N ILE A 139 -0.14 -8.66 4.86
CA ILE A 139 0.74 -9.54 5.66
C ILE A 139 2.19 -9.43 5.15
N ILE A 140 2.41 -9.66 3.87
CA ILE A 140 3.75 -9.70 3.29
C ILE A 140 4.40 -8.31 3.28
N ASP A 141 3.67 -7.30 2.84
CA ASP A 141 4.11 -5.92 2.78
C ASP A 141 4.54 -5.40 4.16
N THR A 142 3.71 -5.59 5.17
CA THR A 142 3.96 -5.05 6.51
C THR A 142 5.19 -5.68 7.16
N TYR A 143 5.28 -7.01 7.18
CA TYR A 143 6.44 -7.68 7.77
C TYR A 143 7.72 -7.40 6.99
N THR A 144 7.68 -7.36 5.67
CA THR A 144 8.85 -7.01 4.84
C THR A 144 9.31 -5.58 5.14
N PHE A 145 8.37 -4.62 5.17
CA PHE A 145 8.69 -3.23 5.46
C PHE A 145 9.36 -3.08 6.84
N PHE A 146 8.73 -3.59 7.88
CA PHE A 146 9.26 -3.42 9.25
C PHE A 146 10.58 -4.15 9.45
N ALA A 147 10.77 -5.31 8.87
CA ALA A 147 12.04 -6.02 8.93
C ALA A 147 13.17 -5.23 8.26
N VAL A 148 12.94 -4.74 7.05
CA VAL A 148 13.96 -3.96 6.31
C VAL A 148 14.22 -2.60 6.97
N ALA A 149 13.18 -1.93 7.44
CA ALA A 149 13.30 -0.59 8.02
C ALA A 149 13.93 -0.60 9.42
N PHE A 150 13.54 -1.54 10.28
CA PHE A 150 13.75 -1.40 11.72
C PHE A 150 14.52 -2.54 12.38
N ASN A 151 14.80 -3.64 11.70
CA ASN A 151 15.61 -4.70 12.29
C ASN A 151 17.04 -4.18 12.54
N ASN A 152 17.46 -4.18 13.79
CA ASN A 152 18.76 -3.60 14.22
C ASN A 152 18.94 -2.13 13.80
N SER A 153 17.86 -1.35 13.79
CA SER A 153 17.88 0.07 13.44
C SER A 153 18.52 0.92 14.55
N ALA A 154 19.01 2.11 14.16
CA ALA A 154 19.42 3.16 15.09
C ALA A 154 18.25 3.75 15.89
N ASP A 155 17.02 3.59 15.44
CA ASP A 155 15.81 3.87 16.23
C ASP A 155 15.59 2.71 17.21
N GLU A 156 16.05 2.88 18.44
CA GLU A 156 16.05 1.81 19.45
C GLU A 156 14.65 1.30 19.79
N TYR A 157 13.67 2.19 19.87
CA TYR A 157 12.29 1.80 20.16
C TYR A 157 11.74 0.91 19.05
N MET A 158 11.89 1.32 17.81
CA MET A 158 11.42 0.56 16.66
C MET A 158 12.19 -0.74 16.48
N ALA A 159 13.51 -0.74 16.70
CA ALA A 159 14.33 -1.95 16.64
C ALA A 159 13.88 -3.00 17.67
N ALA A 160 13.49 -2.58 18.84
CA ALA A 160 13.04 -3.49 19.93
C ALA A 160 11.59 -3.97 19.72
N ASN A 161 10.74 -3.20 19.06
CA ASN A 161 9.29 -3.43 19.02
C ASN A 161 8.71 -3.71 17.62
N TRP A 162 9.52 -3.75 16.56
CA TRP A 162 9.00 -3.82 15.19
C TRP A 162 8.17 -5.08 14.91
N ILE A 163 8.51 -6.23 15.51
CA ILE A 163 7.76 -7.48 15.29
C ILE A 163 6.35 -7.35 15.86
N GLU A 164 6.22 -6.84 17.08
CA GLU A 164 4.93 -6.62 17.72
C GLU A 164 4.10 -5.57 16.97
N ILE A 165 4.73 -4.47 16.57
CA ILE A 165 4.09 -3.41 15.79
C ILE A 165 3.64 -3.94 14.44
N ALA A 166 4.48 -4.71 13.74
CA ALA A 166 4.13 -5.31 12.44
C ALA A 166 2.91 -6.22 12.56
N GLY A 167 2.85 -7.05 13.59
CA GLY A 167 1.69 -7.93 13.83
C GLY A 167 0.41 -7.14 14.09
N SER A 168 0.44 -6.21 15.02
CA SER A 168 -0.68 -5.35 15.37
C SER A 168 -1.16 -4.52 14.17
N GLN A 169 -0.21 -3.94 13.44
CA GLN A 169 -0.51 -3.09 12.29
C GLN A 169 -1.07 -3.88 11.11
N THR A 170 -0.61 -5.09 10.89
CA THR A 170 -1.17 -6.01 9.88
C THR A 170 -2.65 -6.28 10.16
N VAL A 171 -2.98 -6.64 11.39
CA VAL A 171 -4.38 -6.91 11.78
C VAL A 171 -5.24 -5.67 11.62
N LEU A 172 -4.78 -4.53 12.10
CA LEU A 172 -5.54 -3.27 12.00
C LEU A 172 -5.75 -2.84 10.55
N LYS A 173 -4.71 -2.91 9.71
CA LYS A 173 -4.82 -2.58 8.28
C LYS A 173 -5.84 -3.46 7.56
N ILE A 174 -5.83 -4.75 7.84
CA ILE A 174 -6.79 -5.70 7.25
C ILE A 174 -8.22 -5.32 7.66
N VAL A 175 -8.45 -5.13 8.95
CA VAL A 175 -9.78 -4.77 9.47
C VAL A 175 -10.26 -3.44 8.91
N VAL A 176 -9.43 -2.41 8.97
CA VAL A 176 -9.78 -1.07 8.46
C VAL A 176 -9.96 -1.12 6.94
N GLY A 177 -9.10 -1.84 6.22
CA GLY A 177 -9.21 -2.00 4.78
C GLY A 177 -10.51 -2.67 4.33
N LEU A 178 -10.91 -3.75 5.00
CA LEU A 178 -12.11 -4.49 4.65
C LEU A 178 -13.40 -3.78 5.09
N VAL A 179 -13.38 -3.15 6.26
CA VAL A 179 -14.60 -2.55 6.84
C VAL A 179 -14.87 -1.14 6.29
N VAL A 180 -13.83 -0.34 6.07
CA VAL A 180 -13.97 1.08 5.70
C VAL A 180 -13.70 1.30 4.21
N PHE A 181 -12.53 0.88 3.72
CA PHE A 181 -12.11 1.22 2.37
C PHE A 181 -12.70 0.34 1.28
N LEU A 182 -12.99 -0.92 1.55
CA LEU A 182 -13.57 -1.81 0.55
C LEU A 182 -14.96 -1.36 0.08
N PRO A 183 -15.90 -0.96 0.96
CA PRO A 183 -17.17 -0.38 0.52
C PRO A 183 -16.99 0.92 -0.28
N ALA A 184 -16.08 1.80 0.14
CA ALA A 184 -15.76 3.03 -0.58
C ALA A 184 -15.17 2.73 -1.97
N TYR A 185 -14.31 1.74 -2.09
CA TYR A 185 -13.77 1.24 -3.36
C TYR A 185 -14.88 0.78 -4.30
N GLY A 186 -15.85 0.01 -3.81
CA GLY A 186 -16.97 -0.47 -4.61
C GLY A 186 -17.81 0.67 -5.19
N ILE A 187 -18.08 1.71 -4.39
CA ILE A 187 -18.80 2.92 -4.84
C ILE A 187 -17.99 3.67 -5.89
N LEU A 188 -16.70 3.89 -5.64
CA LEU A 188 -15.82 4.59 -6.56
C LEU A 188 -15.69 3.85 -7.89
N LEU A 189 -15.47 2.53 -7.85
CA LEU A 189 -15.38 1.70 -9.04
C LEU A 189 -16.64 1.80 -9.89
N ASN A 190 -17.81 1.72 -9.27
CA ASN A 190 -19.09 1.83 -9.97
C ASN A 190 -19.22 3.18 -10.70
N ARG A 191 -18.83 4.26 -10.06
CA ARG A 191 -18.83 5.61 -10.66
C ARG A 191 -17.84 5.70 -11.84
N LEU A 192 -16.63 5.20 -11.66
CA LEU A 192 -15.59 5.26 -12.69
C LEU A 192 -15.94 4.39 -13.90
N GLN A 193 -16.48 3.21 -13.69
CA GLN A 193 -16.95 2.34 -14.79
C GLN A 193 -18.05 3.01 -15.61
N LYS A 194 -18.98 3.73 -14.97
CA LYS A 194 -20.01 4.51 -15.67
C LYS A 194 -19.42 5.66 -16.46
N THR A 195 -18.46 6.40 -15.88
CA THR A 195 -17.83 7.57 -16.52
C THR A 195 -16.99 7.17 -17.73
N TYR A 196 -16.17 6.14 -17.59
CA TYR A 196 -15.21 5.73 -18.64
C TYR A 196 -15.72 4.57 -19.51
N LYS A 197 -16.93 4.07 -19.29
CA LYS A 197 -17.52 2.91 -19.98
C LYS A 197 -16.60 1.69 -19.97
N LEU A 198 -15.93 1.48 -18.86
CA LEU A 198 -15.03 0.35 -18.66
C LEU A 198 -15.83 -0.92 -18.34
N LYS A 199 -15.42 -2.05 -18.91
CA LYS A 199 -16.06 -3.35 -18.70
C LYS A 199 -15.66 -4.00 -17.38
#